data_7d756783cc204b9f15b86167adf1b2b5
#
_entry.id   7d756783cc204b9f15b86167adf1b2b5
#
_cell.length_a   1.000
_cell.length_b   1.000
_cell.length_c   1.000
_cell.angle_alpha   90.00
_cell.angle_beta   90.00
_cell.angle_gamma   90.00
#
_symmetry.space_group_name_H-M   'P 1'
#
loop_
_entity.id
_entity.type
_entity.pdbx_description
1 polymer ?
#
loop_
_entity_poly.entity_id
_entity_poly.type
_entity_poly.pdbx_seq_one_letter_code
_entity_poly.pdbx_strand_id
1 'polypeptide(L)' 'MTRTDFYLQACIAFAGNNKVLAEKLTAAQCIENITALAEALTLKVEESADFDPEYQLP' A
#
# COMPACT_ATOMS: atom_id res chain seq x y z
N MET A 1 -4.65 -12.25 -7.60
CA MET A 1 -4.25 -11.32 -6.51
C MET A 1 -5.47 -10.60 -5.98
N THR A 2 -5.63 -10.56 -4.67
CA THR A 2 -6.70 -9.79 -4.05
C THR A 2 -6.29 -8.32 -3.88
N ARG A 3 -7.28 -7.47 -3.59
CA ARG A 3 -7.04 -6.06 -3.30
C ARG A 3 -6.10 -5.90 -2.08
N THR A 4 -6.33 -6.71 -1.04
CA THR A 4 -5.49 -6.70 0.15
C THR A 4 -4.05 -7.08 -0.16
N ASP A 5 -3.84 -8.12 -0.97
CA ASP A 5 -2.50 -8.54 -1.39
C ASP A 5 -1.78 -7.42 -2.14
N PHE A 6 -2.48 -6.77 -3.06
CA PHE A 6 -1.92 -5.64 -3.80
C PHE A 6 -1.53 -4.49 -2.86
N TYR A 7 -2.42 -4.14 -1.94
CA TYR A 7 -2.17 -3.07 -0.97
C TYR A 7 -0.93 -3.37 -0.12
N LEU A 8 -0.82 -4.60 0.39
CA LEU A 8 0.32 -5.00 1.21
C LEU A 8 1.63 -4.96 0.42
N GLN A 9 1.62 -5.42 -0.83
CA GLN A 9 2.81 -5.35 -1.69
C GLN A 9 3.18 -3.90 -2.01
N ALA A 10 2.20 -3.03 -2.21
CA ALA A 10 2.45 -1.62 -2.43
C ALA A 10 3.08 -0.97 -1.20
N CYS A 11 2.62 -1.31 0.01
CA CYS A 11 3.22 -0.82 1.24
C CYS A 11 4.70 -1.23 1.34
N ILE A 12 5.01 -2.48 1.04
CA ILE A 12 6.38 -2.99 1.06
C ILE A 12 7.26 -2.26 0.03
N ALA A 13 6.74 -2.07 -1.17
CA ALA A 13 7.47 -1.38 -2.23
C ALA A 13 7.77 0.08 -1.86
N PHE A 14 6.78 0.79 -1.36
CA PHE A 14 6.98 2.19 -0.94
C PHE A 14 7.93 2.28 0.25
N ALA A 15 7.85 1.35 1.20
CA ALA A 15 8.75 1.33 2.34
C ALA A 15 10.21 1.12 1.90
N GLY A 16 10.43 0.24 0.92
CA GLY A 16 11.76 -0.04 0.41
C GLY A 16 12.39 1.11 -0.36
N ASN A 17 11.57 1.96 -0.99
CA ASN A 17 12.03 3.07 -1.83
C ASN A 17 12.06 4.42 -1.11
N ASN A 18 11.77 4.45 0.18
CA ASN A 18 11.53 5.70 0.90
C ASN A 18 12.66 6.07 1.86
N LYS A 19 13.92 5.72 1.52
CA LYS A 19 15.07 5.95 2.40
C LYS A 19 15.30 7.43 2.68
N VAL A 20 15.11 8.29 1.70
CA VAL A 20 15.35 9.73 1.86
C VAL A 20 14.32 10.36 2.78
N LEU A 21 13.08 9.95 2.68
CA LEU A 21 12.00 10.45 3.55
C LEU A 21 12.13 9.92 4.97
N ALA A 22 12.63 8.68 5.13
CA ALA A 22 12.84 8.07 6.44
C ALA A 22 13.83 8.85 7.31
N GLU A 23 14.77 9.58 6.70
CA GLU A 23 15.72 10.41 7.43
C GLU A 23 15.10 11.71 7.97
N LYS A 24 13.99 12.15 7.38
CA LYS A 24 13.35 13.44 7.71
C LYS A 24 12.06 13.31 8.49
N LEU A 25 11.46 12.12 8.50
CA LEU A 25 10.16 11.89 9.11
C LEU A 25 10.29 10.95 10.30
N THR A 26 9.37 11.10 11.26
CA THR A 26 9.24 10.11 12.33
C THR A 26 8.72 8.80 11.77
N ALA A 27 8.87 7.70 12.53
CA ALA A 27 8.33 6.41 12.12
C ALA A 27 6.82 6.47 11.86
N ALA A 28 6.09 7.17 12.72
CA ALA A 28 4.63 7.33 12.55
C ALA A 28 4.30 8.08 11.26
N GLN A 29 5.04 9.15 10.93
CA GLN A 29 4.84 9.90 9.69
C GLN A 29 5.18 9.07 8.47
N CYS A 30 6.21 8.24 8.53
CA CYS A 30 6.56 7.33 7.44
C CYS A 30 5.44 6.33 7.18
N ILE A 31 4.89 5.73 8.23
CA ILE A 31 3.79 4.78 8.11
C ILE A 31 2.56 5.45 7.50
N GLU A 32 2.19 6.63 7.97
CA GLU A 32 1.06 7.37 7.41
C GLU A 32 1.24 7.68 5.93
N ASN A 33 2.44 8.10 5.54
CA ASN A 33 2.76 8.42 4.15
C ASN A 33 2.69 7.17 3.26
N ILE A 34 3.32 6.08 3.70
CA ILE A 34 3.35 4.82 2.95
C ILE A 34 1.94 4.25 2.77
N THR A 35 1.15 4.22 3.83
CA THR A 35 -0.22 3.68 3.75
C THR A 35 -1.12 4.56 2.90
N ALA A 36 -0.98 5.89 2.98
CA ALA A 36 -1.74 6.80 2.13
C ALA A 36 -1.41 6.62 0.65
N LEU A 37 -0.13 6.48 0.31
CA LEU A 37 0.31 6.23 -1.07
C LEU A 37 -0.16 4.87 -1.57
N ALA A 38 -0.05 3.83 -0.75
CA ALA A 38 -0.49 2.49 -1.10
C ALA A 38 -2.00 2.44 -1.31
N GLU A 39 -2.77 3.13 -0.47
CA GLU A 39 -4.21 3.20 -0.62
C GLU A 39 -4.61 3.94 -1.91
N ALA A 40 -4.00 5.08 -2.17
CA ALA A 40 -4.26 5.85 -3.39
C ALA A 40 -3.94 5.03 -4.65
N LEU A 41 -2.80 4.33 -4.65
CA LEU A 41 -2.42 3.47 -5.75
C LEU A 41 -3.39 2.30 -5.93
N THR A 42 -3.80 1.68 -4.83
CA THR A 42 -4.75 0.56 -4.87
C THR A 42 -6.09 0.99 -5.46
N LEU A 43 -6.60 2.15 -5.05
CA LEU A 43 -7.84 2.69 -5.58
C LEU A 43 -7.72 2.99 -7.09
N LYS A 44 -6.59 3.50 -7.50
CA LYS A 44 -6.35 3.81 -8.92
C LYS A 44 -6.27 2.56 -9.77
N VAL A 45 -5.57 1.55 -9.30
CA VAL A 45 -5.43 0.27 -10.00
C VAL A 45 -6.77 -0.47 -10.03
N GLU A 46 -7.56 -0.39 -8.96
CA GLU A 46 -8.88 -1.03 -8.88
C GLU A 46 -9.83 -0.56 -9.98
N GLU A 47 -9.68 0.66 -10.48
CA GLU A 47 -10.48 1.17 -11.59
C GLU A 47 -10.28 0.38 -12.88
N SER A 48 -9.13 -0.23 -13.08
CA SER A 48 -8.76 -0.88 -14.34
C SER A 48 -8.36 -2.35 -14.20
N ALA A 49 -8.20 -2.85 -12.99
CA ALA A 49 -7.78 -4.22 -12.72
C ALA A 49 -8.88 -4.98 -11.99
N ASP A 50 -9.04 -6.25 -12.34
CA ASP A 50 -9.97 -7.15 -11.66
C ASP A 50 -9.21 -7.87 -10.56
N PHE A 51 -9.45 -7.47 -9.31
CA PHE A 51 -8.93 -8.19 -8.17
C PHE A 51 -9.77 -9.42 -7.88
N ASP A 52 -9.12 -10.47 -7.42
CA ASP A 52 -9.82 -11.68 -6.98
C ASP A 52 -10.66 -11.37 -5.73
N PRO A 53 -11.82 -12.05 -5.59
CA PRO A 53 -12.63 -11.88 -4.37
C PRO A 53 -11.83 -12.27 -3.14
N GLU A 54 -12.02 -11.50 -2.07
CA GLU A 54 -11.43 -11.82 -0.78
C GLU A 54 -12.34 -12.80 -0.04
N TYR A 55 -11.74 -13.89 0.44
CA TYR A 55 -12.49 -14.85 1.23
C TYR A 55 -12.51 -14.37 2.68
N GLN A 56 -13.73 -14.26 3.21
CA GLN A 56 -13.90 -14.07 4.64
C GLN A 56 -14.14 -15.43 5.25
N LEU A 57 -13.27 -15.81 6.18
CA LEU A 57 -13.48 -17.04 6.93
C LEU A 57 -14.71 -16.88 7.81
N PRO A 58 -15.59 -17.87 7.84
CA PRO A 58 -16.77 -17.81 8.68
C PRO A 58 -16.44 -17.84 10.17
#